data_34ae499e8dc9372a6f499e31dbe00c69
#
_entry.id   34ae499e8dc9372a6f499e31dbe00c69
#
_cell.length_a   1.000
_cell.length_b   1.000
_cell.length_c   1.000
_cell.angle_alpha   90.00
_cell.angle_beta   90.00
_cell.angle_gamma   90.00
#
_symmetry.space_group_name_H-M   'P 1'
#
loop_
_entity.id
_entity.type
_entity.pdbx_description
1 polymer ?
#
loop_
_entity_poly.entity_id
_entity_poly.type
_entity_poly.pdbx_seq_one_letter_code
_entity_poly.pdbx_strand_id
1 'polypeptide(L)'
;FIVEQGNILWDCISLLDDETVAAIQDLGGLTAIAISHPHYYSGMVEWAERFNVPIYLHEADRQWVMRPSEHIIFWSGETRPLNDEVMLVRLGGHFAGGTVLHWKSGAEGKGVLLTGDIIQVVADRNWLSFMFSYPNLIPLPASTVQRIRTAIEPYQFDRIYGAWFDRIVAHDAKNAVLRSADRYIRALEGRIG
;
A
#
# COMPACT_ATOMS: atom_id res chain seq x y z
N PHE A 1 -4.60 6.25 -10.08
CA PHE A 1 -4.88 7.15 -8.96
C PHE A 1 -4.54 8.57 -9.39
N ILE A 2 -5.57 9.43 -9.48
CA ILE A 2 -5.52 10.77 -10.08
C ILE A 2 -5.63 11.81 -8.96
N VAL A 3 -4.66 12.73 -8.89
CA VAL A 3 -4.67 13.89 -8.00
C VAL A 3 -4.36 15.16 -8.80
N GLU A 4 -4.78 16.33 -8.33
CA GLU A 4 -4.53 17.60 -9.02
C GLU A 4 -3.04 17.87 -9.30
N GLN A 5 -2.13 17.32 -8.49
CA GLN A 5 -0.68 17.45 -8.61
C GLN A 5 -0.03 16.34 -9.45
N GLY A 6 -0.81 15.57 -10.22
CA GLY A 6 -0.37 14.50 -11.12
C GLY A 6 -0.67 13.10 -10.62
N ASN A 7 -0.72 12.15 -11.54
CA ASN A 7 -1.10 10.78 -11.24
C ASN A 7 0.05 9.97 -10.66
N ILE A 8 -0.25 9.15 -9.67
CA ILE A 8 0.69 8.22 -9.05
C ILE A 8 0.23 6.79 -9.34
N LEU A 9 1.12 5.97 -9.91
CA LEU A 9 0.89 4.54 -10.01
C LEU A 9 1.21 3.88 -8.67
N TRP A 10 0.24 3.23 -8.07
CA TRP A 10 0.39 2.44 -6.86
C TRP A 10 0.47 0.96 -7.20
N ASP A 11 1.61 0.36 -6.88
CA ASP A 11 2.03 -0.98 -7.26
C ASP A 11 2.09 -1.19 -8.80
N CYS A 12 2.95 -2.06 -9.25
CA CYS A 12 3.11 -2.35 -10.67
C CYS A 12 2.60 -3.75 -11.00
N ILE A 13 1.78 -3.83 -12.06
CA ILE A 13 1.46 -5.12 -12.68
C ILE A 13 2.54 -5.46 -13.72
N SER A 14 2.66 -6.72 -14.08
CA SER A 14 3.67 -7.18 -15.05
C SER A 14 3.32 -6.84 -16.50
N LEU A 15 2.04 -6.62 -16.83
CA LEU A 15 1.61 -6.24 -18.17
C LEU A 15 1.76 -4.74 -18.38
N LEU A 16 2.55 -4.36 -19.37
CA LEU A 16 2.71 -2.99 -19.85
C LEU A 16 2.62 -3.01 -21.39
N ASP A 17 1.45 -2.76 -21.93
CA ASP A 17 1.20 -2.66 -23.37
C ASP A 17 0.90 -1.23 -23.81
N ASP A 18 0.90 -1.02 -25.12
CA ASP A 18 0.69 0.32 -25.69
C ASP A 18 -0.72 0.86 -25.42
N GLU A 19 -1.72 0.00 -25.29
CA GLU A 19 -3.11 0.38 -24.97
C GLU A 19 -3.19 0.93 -23.53
N THR A 20 -2.59 0.24 -22.57
CA THR A 20 -2.51 0.69 -21.17
C THR A 20 -1.74 2.01 -21.07
N VAL A 21 -0.62 2.14 -21.80
CA VAL A 21 0.16 3.38 -21.84
C VAL A 21 -0.66 4.54 -22.39
N ALA A 22 -1.35 4.34 -23.50
CA ALA A 22 -2.20 5.38 -24.12
C ALA A 22 -3.33 5.80 -23.15
N ALA A 23 -4.00 4.86 -22.52
CA ALA A 23 -5.06 5.16 -21.55
C ALA A 23 -4.55 5.99 -20.36
N ILE A 24 -3.35 5.70 -19.84
CA ILE A 24 -2.75 6.48 -18.77
C ILE A 24 -2.32 7.87 -19.26
N GLN A 25 -1.80 7.98 -20.49
CA GLN A 25 -1.44 9.26 -21.09
C GLN A 25 -2.67 10.16 -21.29
N ASP A 26 -3.80 9.61 -21.73
CA ASP A 26 -5.07 10.32 -21.86
C ASP A 26 -5.59 10.85 -20.51
N LEU A 27 -5.23 10.20 -19.41
CA LEU A 27 -5.50 10.67 -18.04
C LEU A 27 -4.48 11.71 -17.53
N GLY A 28 -3.51 12.13 -18.35
CA GLY A 28 -2.46 13.10 -18.01
C GLY A 28 -1.10 12.48 -17.65
N GLY A 29 -0.88 11.20 -17.92
CA GLY A 29 0.37 10.50 -17.65
C GLY A 29 0.61 10.21 -16.17
N LEU A 30 1.84 9.84 -15.84
CA LEU A 30 2.29 9.59 -14.44
C LEU A 30 3.30 10.64 -14.01
N THR A 31 3.35 10.93 -12.72
CA THR A 31 4.39 11.77 -12.07
C THR A 31 5.29 10.95 -11.15
N ALA A 32 4.82 9.80 -10.68
CA ALA A 32 5.57 8.90 -9.82
C ALA A 32 4.99 7.49 -9.82
N ILE A 33 5.82 6.55 -9.41
CA ILE A 33 5.43 5.18 -9.03
C ILE A 33 5.76 5.02 -7.56
N ALA A 34 4.85 4.45 -6.78
CA ALA A 34 5.10 4.07 -5.40
C ALA A 34 4.67 2.61 -5.19
N ILE A 35 5.46 1.83 -4.48
CA ILE A 35 5.23 0.39 -4.36
C ILE A 35 5.14 -0.03 -2.90
N SER A 36 4.13 -0.83 -2.60
CA SER A 36 3.84 -1.29 -1.24
C SER A 36 4.90 -2.24 -0.68
N HIS A 37 5.39 -3.19 -1.49
CA HIS A 37 6.34 -4.21 -1.06
C HIS A 37 6.95 -4.99 -2.26
N PRO A 38 7.98 -5.82 -2.04
CA PRO A 38 8.77 -6.46 -3.11
C PRO A 38 8.02 -7.35 -4.11
N HIS A 39 6.84 -7.87 -3.82
CA HIS A 39 6.08 -8.69 -4.77
C HIS A 39 5.71 -7.94 -6.06
N TYR A 40 5.71 -6.60 -6.02
CA TYR A 40 5.39 -5.74 -7.16
C TYR A 40 6.61 -5.11 -7.84
N TYR A 41 7.84 -5.58 -7.53
CA TYR A 41 9.07 -5.00 -8.11
C TYR A 41 9.39 -5.49 -9.52
N SER A 42 8.77 -6.58 -10.00
CA SER A 42 9.18 -7.26 -11.23
C SER A 42 9.12 -6.38 -12.49
N GLY A 43 8.07 -5.59 -12.66
CA GLY A 43 7.85 -4.72 -13.84
C GLY A 43 8.13 -3.24 -13.59
N MET A 44 8.59 -2.85 -12.39
CA MET A 44 8.65 -1.44 -12.00
C MET A 44 9.59 -0.58 -12.87
N VAL A 45 10.70 -1.16 -13.32
CA VAL A 45 11.70 -0.42 -14.11
C VAL A 45 11.16 -0.13 -15.50
N GLU A 46 10.50 -1.10 -16.16
CA GLU A 46 9.84 -0.93 -17.45
C GLU A 46 8.77 0.17 -17.40
N TRP A 47 7.96 0.17 -16.33
CA TRP A 47 6.96 1.21 -16.09
C TRP A 47 7.61 2.59 -15.94
N ALA A 48 8.67 2.67 -15.12
CA ALA A 48 9.38 3.93 -14.88
C ALA A 48 10.07 4.47 -16.13
N GLU A 49 10.74 3.62 -16.90
CA GLU A 49 11.37 3.97 -18.18
C GLU A 49 10.33 4.47 -19.19
N ARG A 50 9.17 3.78 -19.28
CA ARG A 50 8.11 4.11 -20.25
C ARG A 50 7.48 5.49 -20.00
N PHE A 51 7.29 5.86 -18.72
CA PHE A 51 6.71 7.15 -18.33
C PHE A 51 7.74 8.20 -17.92
N ASN A 52 9.02 7.83 -17.84
CA ASN A 52 10.13 8.67 -17.36
C ASN A 52 9.86 9.28 -15.97
N VAL A 53 9.53 8.44 -15.01
CA VAL A 53 9.13 8.85 -13.65
C VAL A 53 9.91 8.12 -12.56
N PRO A 54 10.05 8.72 -11.35
CA PRO A 54 10.69 8.07 -10.22
C PRO A 54 9.85 6.94 -9.64
N ILE A 55 10.55 5.95 -9.06
CA ILE A 55 9.98 4.83 -8.27
C ILE A 55 10.36 5.04 -6.81
N TYR A 56 9.38 5.17 -5.93
CA TYR A 56 9.62 5.29 -4.49
C TYR A 56 9.53 3.94 -3.79
N LEU A 57 10.65 3.47 -3.22
CA LEU A 57 10.77 2.24 -2.45
C LEU A 57 11.31 2.54 -1.06
N HIS A 58 10.83 1.81 -0.05
CA HIS A 58 11.41 1.92 1.28
C HIS A 58 12.77 1.20 1.35
N GLU A 59 13.79 1.86 1.95
CA GLU A 59 15.17 1.34 1.98
C GLU A 59 15.33 0.00 2.72
N ALA A 60 14.44 -0.31 3.66
CA ALA A 60 14.46 -1.59 4.38
C ALA A 60 14.21 -2.81 3.47
N ASP A 61 13.66 -2.58 2.28
CA ASP A 61 13.42 -3.64 1.28
C ASP A 61 14.41 -3.58 0.10
N ARG A 62 15.48 -2.77 0.19
CA ARG A 62 16.52 -2.61 -0.85
C ARG A 62 17.11 -3.95 -1.32
N GLN A 63 17.30 -4.90 -0.42
CA GLN A 63 17.86 -6.21 -0.73
C GLN A 63 17.05 -7.02 -1.76
N TRP A 64 15.77 -6.68 -1.95
CA TRP A 64 14.87 -7.35 -2.88
C TRP A 64 14.86 -6.71 -4.29
N VAL A 65 15.61 -5.62 -4.48
CA VAL A 65 15.74 -4.98 -5.79
C VAL A 65 16.78 -5.76 -6.62
N MET A 66 16.29 -6.62 -7.51
CA MET A 66 17.12 -7.48 -8.36
C MET A 66 17.61 -6.76 -9.62
N ARG A 67 16.91 -5.70 -10.05
CA ARG A 67 17.28 -4.88 -11.21
C ARG A 67 17.45 -3.42 -10.77
N PRO A 68 18.71 -2.93 -10.62
CA PRO A 68 18.98 -1.52 -10.32
C PRO A 68 18.53 -0.61 -11.46
N SER A 69 18.07 0.59 -11.12
CA SER A 69 17.71 1.64 -12.07
C SER A 69 17.91 3.01 -11.44
N GLU A 70 18.26 4.00 -12.25
CA GLU A 70 18.37 5.42 -11.83
C GLU A 70 17.02 6.03 -11.45
N HIS A 71 15.91 5.43 -11.91
CA HIS A 71 14.56 5.85 -11.51
C HIS A 71 14.24 5.51 -10.05
N ILE A 72 14.99 4.62 -9.39
CA ILE A 72 14.67 4.18 -8.03
C ILE A 72 15.16 5.20 -7.01
N ILE A 73 14.22 5.75 -6.26
CA ILE A 73 14.47 6.62 -5.11
C ILE A 73 14.13 5.85 -3.83
N PHE A 74 15.16 5.49 -3.07
CA PHE A 74 14.97 4.92 -1.76
C PHE A 74 14.69 6.00 -0.73
N TRP A 75 13.70 5.75 0.12
CA TRP A 75 13.37 6.61 1.24
C TRP A 75 13.42 5.82 2.56
N SER A 76 13.65 6.54 3.66
CA SER A 76 13.79 5.98 5.01
C SER A 76 12.88 6.69 6.00
N GLY A 77 12.78 6.11 7.20
CA GLY A 77 11.91 6.60 8.26
C GLY A 77 10.49 6.04 8.18
N GLU A 78 9.58 6.66 8.90
CA GLU A 78 8.21 6.14 9.03
C GLU A 78 7.26 6.72 7.98
N THR A 79 7.57 7.88 7.41
CA THR A 79 6.70 8.56 6.45
C THR A 79 7.49 9.26 5.34
N ARG A 80 6.87 9.36 4.15
CA ARG A 80 7.38 10.12 3.01
C ARG A 80 6.25 10.83 2.30
N PRO A 81 6.14 12.18 2.36
CA PRO A 81 5.20 12.91 1.52
C PRO A 81 5.65 12.80 0.06
N LEU A 82 4.71 12.52 -0.84
CA LEU A 82 4.91 12.60 -2.28
C LEU A 82 4.43 13.96 -2.80
N ASN A 83 3.39 14.50 -2.20
CA ASN A 83 2.87 15.85 -2.39
C ASN A 83 2.00 16.25 -1.17
N ASP A 84 1.25 17.36 -1.24
CA ASP A 84 0.43 17.86 -0.13
C ASP A 84 -0.76 16.94 0.24
N GLU A 85 -1.17 16.08 -0.68
CA GLU A 85 -2.35 15.20 -0.55
C GLU A 85 -1.98 13.74 -0.30
N VAL A 86 -0.75 13.35 -0.65
CA VAL A 86 -0.33 11.94 -0.69
C VAL A 86 0.88 11.68 0.19
N MET A 87 0.71 10.72 1.09
CA MET A 87 1.73 10.30 2.05
C MET A 87 1.99 8.80 1.94
N LEU A 88 3.25 8.39 1.82
CA LEU A 88 3.67 7.03 2.06
C LEU A 88 3.89 6.82 3.55
N VAL A 89 3.36 5.73 4.11
CA VAL A 89 3.48 5.38 5.52
C VAL A 89 4.04 3.97 5.64
N ARG A 90 5.22 3.85 6.25
CA ARG A 90 5.82 2.55 6.52
C ARG A 90 5.10 1.86 7.69
N LEU A 91 4.54 0.71 7.42
CA LEU A 91 3.93 -0.14 8.44
C LEU A 91 4.78 -1.38 8.73
N GLY A 92 5.60 -1.81 7.79
CA GLY A 92 6.34 -3.07 7.90
C GLY A 92 5.41 -4.28 7.98
N GLY A 93 5.85 -5.33 8.67
CA GLY A 93 5.05 -6.55 8.88
C GLY A 93 5.27 -7.56 7.77
N HIS A 94 4.50 -7.54 6.72
CA HIS A 94 4.62 -8.46 5.58
C HIS A 94 6.04 -8.43 4.96
N PHE A 95 6.60 -7.23 4.78
CA PHE A 95 8.00 -6.96 4.50
C PHE A 95 8.52 -5.88 5.46
N ALA A 96 9.84 -5.79 5.62
CA ALA A 96 10.44 -4.84 6.56
C ALA A 96 10.13 -3.37 6.17
N GLY A 97 10.14 -3.07 4.87
CA GLY A 97 9.76 -1.77 4.29
C GLY A 97 8.30 -1.66 3.89
N GLY A 98 7.46 -2.64 4.26
CA GLY A 98 6.05 -2.67 3.87
C GLY A 98 5.35 -1.33 4.08
N THR A 99 4.82 -0.76 3.01
CA THR A 99 4.32 0.61 2.93
C THR A 99 2.85 0.63 2.51
N VAL A 100 2.09 1.59 3.02
CA VAL A 100 0.75 1.93 2.54
C VAL A 100 0.75 3.37 2.04
N LEU A 101 -0.18 3.70 1.14
CA LEU A 101 -0.35 5.05 0.63
C LEU A 101 -1.64 5.65 1.20
N HIS A 102 -1.50 6.78 1.89
CA HIS A 102 -2.63 7.57 2.37
C HIS A 102 -2.89 8.74 1.41
N TRP A 103 -4.10 8.82 0.89
CA TRP A 103 -4.60 9.92 0.05
C TRP A 103 -5.66 10.69 0.82
N LYS A 104 -5.30 11.86 1.29
CA LYS A 104 -6.08 12.67 2.22
C LYS A 104 -7.43 13.15 1.65
N SER A 105 -7.45 13.63 0.41
CA SER A 105 -8.66 14.16 -0.24
C SER A 105 -9.50 13.11 -0.96
N GLY A 106 -9.06 11.84 -0.98
CA GLY A 106 -9.84 10.75 -1.56
C GLY A 106 -11.16 10.48 -0.83
N ALA A 107 -12.04 9.67 -1.43
CA ALA A 107 -13.36 9.34 -0.87
C ALA A 107 -14.16 10.59 -0.46
N GLU A 108 -14.28 11.53 -1.39
CA GLU A 108 -15.02 12.78 -1.21
C GLU A 108 -14.49 13.62 0.00
N GLY A 109 -13.15 13.63 0.17
CA GLY A 109 -12.47 14.36 1.26
C GLY A 109 -12.39 13.60 2.59
N LYS A 110 -12.87 12.35 2.65
CA LYS A 110 -12.82 11.53 3.88
C LYS A 110 -11.56 10.69 4.02
N GLY A 111 -10.72 10.70 3.00
CA GLY A 111 -9.46 9.98 2.93
C GLY A 111 -9.58 8.54 2.43
N VAL A 112 -8.51 8.09 1.80
CA VAL A 112 -8.34 6.74 1.24
C VAL A 112 -7.02 6.16 1.73
N LEU A 113 -6.99 4.87 1.98
CA LEU A 113 -5.78 4.09 2.22
C LEU A 113 -5.65 3.01 1.14
N LEU A 114 -4.50 2.98 0.44
CA LEU A 114 -4.13 1.89 -0.47
C LEU A 114 -3.11 1.02 0.25
N THR A 115 -3.43 -0.26 0.41
CA THR A 115 -2.73 -1.08 1.42
C THR A 115 -1.85 -2.17 0.86
N GLY A 116 -1.97 -2.51 -0.43
CA GLY A 116 -1.31 -3.72 -0.93
C GLY A 116 -1.67 -4.91 -0.04
N ASP A 117 -0.68 -5.74 0.25
CA ASP A 117 -0.81 -6.90 1.14
C ASP A 117 -0.49 -6.59 2.61
N ILE A 118 -0.14 -5.34 2.95
CA ILE A 118 0.27 -4.97 4.31
C ILE A 118 -0.92 -5.02 5.29
N ILE A 119 -2.10 -4.56 4.83
CA ILE A 119 -3.38 -4.72 5.51
C ILE A 119 -4.33 -5.32 4.49
N GLN A 120 -4.62 -6.62 4.60
CA GLN A 120 -5.39 -7.31 3.58
C GLN A 120 -6.90 -7.16 3.79
N VAL A 121 -7.58 -6.74 2.74
CA VAL A 121 -9.04 -6.78 2.65
C VAL A 121 -9.49 -8.22 2.34
N VAL A 122 -10.14 -8.87 3.30
CA VAL A 122 -10.61 -10.26 3.19
C VAL A 122 -12.03 -10.35 2.60
N ALA A 123 -12.56 -11.57 2.45
CA ALA A 123 -13.88 -11.80 1.86
C ALA A 123 -15.01 -11.10 2.61
N ASP A 124 -15.01 -11.17 3.93
CA ASP A 124 -15.91 -10.36 4.79
C ASP A 124 -15.34 -8.95 4.94
N ARG A 125 -15.91 -7.98 4.22
CA ARG A 125 -15.45 -6.58 4.18
C ARG A 125 -15.54 -5.83 5.52
N ASN A 126 -16.14 -6.44 6.54
CA ASN A 126 -16.15 -5.90 7.90
C ASN A 126 -14.81 -6.13 8.62
N TRP A 127 -13.96 -7.01 8.08
CA TRP A 127 -12.70 -7.42 8.70
C TRP A 127 -11.51 -7.30 7.74
N LEU A 128 -10.33 -7.14 8.32
CA LEU A 128 -9.04 -7.16 7.64
C LEU A 128 -8.11 -8.18 8.30
N SER A 129 -7.06 -8.57 7.58
CA SER A 129 -6.06 -9.53 8.05
C SER A 129 -4.64 -8.97 7.96
N PHE A 130 -3.74 -9.54 8.78
CA PHE A 130 -2.37 -9.10 8.94
C PHE A 130 -1.45 -10.33 8.89
N MET A 131 -0.89 -10.64 7.73
CA MET A 131 -0.14 -11.88 7.52
C MET A 131 1.34 -11.60 7.24
N PHE A 132 2.19 -12.44 7.79
CA PHE A 132 3.58 -12.53 7.38
C PHE A 132 3.68 -13.24 6.01
N SER A 133 2.96 -14.33 5.83
CA SER A 133 2.92 -15.07 4.57
C SER A 133 1.51 -15.55 4.26
N TYR A 134 0.95 -15.08 3.15
CA TYR A 134 -0.37 -15.54 2.69
C TYR A 134 -0.35 -16.97 2.14
N PRO A 135 0.64 -17.38 1.30
CA PRO A 135 0.68 -18.76 0.79
C PRO A 135 0.83 -19.81 1.88
N ASN A 136 1.53 -19.48 2.96
CA ASN A 136 1.77 -20.40 4.07
C ASN A 136 0.81 -20.16 5.26
N LEU A 137 -0.11 -19.20 5.16
CA LEU A 137 -1.07 -18.85 6.20
C LEU A 137 -0.41 -18.51 7.56
N ILE A 138 0.77 -17.88 7.51
CA ILE A 138 1.51 -17.49 8.72
C ILE A 138 1.08 -16.09 9.14
N PRO A 139 0.49 -15.92 10.34
CA PRO A 139 0.07 -14.62 10.85
C PRO A 139 1.26 -13.75 11.25
N LEU A 140 1.07 -12.43 11.26
CA LEU A 140 2.00 -11.52 11.95
C LEU A 140 1.91 -11.69 13.47
N PRO A 141 3.03 -11.50 14.19
CA PRO A 141 3.00 -11.45 15.66
C PRO A 141 2.09 -10.34 16.20
N ALA A 142 1.47 -10.57 17.36
CA ALA A 142 0.59 -9.59 18.00
C ALA A 142 1.25 -8.21 18.21
N SER A 143 2.53 -8.18 18.58
CA SER A 143 3.30 -6.94 18.74
C SER A 143 3.45 -6.16 17.44
N THR A 144 3.61 -6.85 16.31
CA THR A 144 3.68 -6.22 14.98
C THR A 144 2.32 -5.65 14.58
N VAL A 145 1.24 -6.38 14.79
CA VAL A 145 -0.13 -5.89 14.51
C VAL A 145 -0.46 -4.68 15.39
N GLN A 146 -0.05 -4.69 16.68
CA GLN A 146 -0.21 -3.54 17.56
C GLN A 146 0.55 -2.31 17.06
N ARG A 147 1.77 -2.48 16.55
CA ARG A 147 2.56 -1.39 15.94
C ARG A 147 1.87 -0.82 14.69
N ILE A 148 1.37 -1.69 13.80
CA ILE A 148 0.61 -1.27 12.62
C ILE A 148 -0.62 -0.47 13.02
N ARG A 149 -1.39 -0.97 14.01
CA ARG A 149 -2.56 -0.29 14.56
C ARG A 149 -2.21 1.13 15.06
N THR A 150 -1.15 1.26 15.84
CA THR A 150 -0.70 2.54 16.38
C THR A 150 -0.23 3.48 15.27
N ALA A 151 0.54 2.97 14.29
CA ALA A 151 1.08 3.77 13.19
C ALA A 151 -0.02 4.34 12.28
N ILE A 152 -1.15 3.64 12.12
CA ILE A 152 -2.25 4.08 11.25
C ILE A 152 -3.25 5.01 11.98
N GLU A 153 -3.25 5.01 13.30
CA GLU A 153 -4.23 5.75 14.12
C GLU A 153 -4.30 7.26 13.82
N PRO A 154 -3.19 7.98 13.54
CA PRO A 154 -3.24 9.40 13.21
C PRO A 154 -3.94 9.75 11.90
N TYR A 155 -4.04 8.80 10.97
CA TYR A 155 -4.57 9.04 9.63
C TYR A 155 -6.08 8.92 9.58
N GLN A 156 -6.73 9.82 8.80
CA GLN A 156 -8.18 9.76 8.55
C GLN A 156 -8.41 9.15 7.17
N PHE A 157 -9.22 8.10 7.11
CA PHE A 157 -9.64 7.45 5.87
C PHE A 157 -10.95 6.70 6.09
N ASP A 158 -11.84 6.83 5.13
CA ASP A 158 -13.15 6.16 5.12
C ASP A 158 -13.16 4.94 4.18
N ARG A 159 -12.18 4.89 3.25
CA ARG A 159 -12.10 3.83 2.23
C ARG A 159 -10.73 3.17 2.19
N ILE A 160 -10.72 1.86 1.94
CA ILE A 160 -9.49 1.10 1.64
C ILE A 160 -9.62 0.45 0.27
N TYR A 161 -8.54 0.56 -0.52
CA TYR A 161 -8.28 -0.29 -1.67
C TYR A 161 -7.16 -1.27 -1.31
N GLY A 162 -7.48 -2.57 -1.33
CA GLY A 162 -6.51 -3.65 -1.12
C GLY A 162 -5.79 -4.03 -2.42
N ALA A 163 -5.01 -5.12 -2.38
CA ALA A 163 -4.16 -5.57 -3.49
C ALA A 163 -4.91 -6.20 -4.67
N TRP A 164 -6.15 -6.63 -4.51
CA TRP A 164 -6.87 -7.44 -5.49
C TRP A 164 -8.17 -6.78 -5.92
N PHE A 165 -8.64 -7.12 -7.13
CA PHE A 165 -9.95 -6.67 -7.60
C PHE A 165 -11.04 -7.03 -6.57
N ASP A 166 -12.02 -6.15 -6.42
CA ASP A 166 -13.13 -6.26 -5.47
C ASP A 166 -12.73 -6.29 -3.97
N ARG A 167 -11.44 -6.12 -3.65
CA ARG A 167 -10.96 -6.03 -2.27
C ARG A 167 -11.00 -4.57 -1.79
N ILE A 168 -12.23 -4.07 -1.60
CA ILE A 168 -12.50 -2.68 -1.21
C ILE A 168 -13.32 -2.68 0.09
N VAL A 169 -12.90 -1.88 1.07
CA VAL A 169 -13.75 -1.45 2.17
C VAL A 169 -14.26 -0.06 1.80
N ALA A 170 -15.53 0.05 1.45
CA ALA A 170 -16.09 1.26 0.85
C ALA A 170 -16.32 2.38 1.86
N HIS A 171 -16.62 2.04 3.11
CA HIS A 171 -16.93 2.98 4.20
C HIS A 171 -16.45 2.44 5.54
N ASP A 172 -16.29 3.33 6.53
CA ASP A 172 -15.88 2.99 7.91
C ASP A 172 -14.53 2.23 7.99
N ALA A 173 -13.66 2.44 7.00
CA ALA A 173 -12.46 1.64 6.83
C ALA A 173 -11.47 1.79 7.99
N LYS A 174 -11.32 2.99 8.56
CA LYS A 174 -10.45 3.20 9.72
C LYS A 174 -10.90 2.36 10.92
N ASN A 175 -12.17 2.39 11.27
CA ASN A 175 -12.69 1.57 12.36
C ASN A 175 -12.59 0.07 12.04
N ALA A 176 -12.75 -0.32 10.75
CA ALA A 176 -12.52 -1.70 10.32
C ALA A 176 -11.08 -2.15 10.58
N VAL A 177 -10.07 -1.32 10.31
CA VAL A 177 -8.68 -1.64 10.64
C VAL A 177 -8.49 -1.80 12.14
N LEU A 178 -8.94 -0.83 12.94
CA LEU A 178 -8.74 -0.81 14.38
C LEU A 178 -9.38 -2.03 15.06
N ARG A 179 -10.68 -2.30 14.77
CA ARG A 179 -11.38 -3.47 15.35
C ARG A 179 -10.78 -4.81 14.88
N SER A 180 -10.30 -4.86 13.62
CA SER A 180 -9.65 -6.05 13.08
C SER A 180 -8.32 -6.33 13.77
N ALA A 181 -7.49 -5.30 13.99
CA ALA A 181 -6.23 -5.42 14.70
C ALA A 181 -6.47 -5.91 16.14
N ASP A 182 -7.44 -5.33 16.86
CA ASP A 182 -7.79 -5.73 18.21
C ASP A 182 -8.29 -7.19 18.28
N ARG A 183 -9.12 -7.60 17.32
CA ARG A 183 -9.59 -8.98 17.18
C ARG A 183 -8.44 -9.95 16.89
N TYR A 184 -7.56 -9.57 15.95
CA TYR A 184 -6.43 -10.38 15.53
C TYR A 184 -5.43 -10.62 16.67
N ILE A 185 -5.10 -9.56 17.42
CA ILE A 185 -4.25 -9.65 18.61
C ILE A 185 -4.86 -10.59 19.65
N ARG A 186 -6.15 -10.42 19.95
CA ARG A 186 -6.85 -11.31 20.92
C ARG A 186 -6.84 -12.78 20.45
N ALA A 187 -6.97 -13.04 19.14
CA ALA A 187 -6.89 -14.38 18.58
C ALA A 187 -5.51 -15.01 18.83
N LEU A 188 -4.45 -14.27 18.52
CA LEU A 188 -3.07 -14.75 18.71
C LEU A 188 -2.73 -15.00 20.18
N GLU A 189 -3.37 -14.31 21.11
CA GLU A 189 -3.21 -14.47 22.56
C GLU A 189 -4.16 -15.49 23.18
N GLY A 190 -4.94 -16.22 22.37
CA GLY A 190 -5.90 -17.22 22.85
C GLY A 190 -7.11 -16.62 23.58
N ARG A 191 -7.42 -15.35 23.36
CA ARG A 191 -8.49 -14.60 24.04
C ARG A 191 -9.74 -14.40 23.16
N ILE A 192 -9.93 -15.27 22.15
CA ILE A 192 -11.18 -15.38 21.40
C ILE A 192 -11.94 -16.58 21.93
N GLY A 193 -13.10 -16.35 22.49
CA GLY A 193 -14.09 -17.33 22.91
C GLY A 193 -15.48 -16.79 22.66
#